data_589787c55be7536512fc4886eb63d790
#
_entry.id   589787c55be7536512fc4886eb63d790
#
_cell.length_a   1.000
_cell.length_b   1.000
_cell.length_c   1.000
_cell.angle_alpha   90.00
_cell.angle_beta   90.00
_cell.angle_gamma   90.00
#
_symmetry.space_group_name_H-M   'P 1'
#
loop_
_entity.id
_entity.type
_entity.pdbx_description
1 polymer ?
#
loop_
_entity_poly.entity_id
_entity_poly.type
_entity_poly.pdbx_seq_one_letter_code
_entity_poly.pdbx_strand_id
1 'polypeptide(L)'
;QSNFFQIPGSPVAYWVSVNVLSTFECSLPLSELANPKQGLITGDVNRFVRKWYECVRADLSTSSSPKNVNRTGKWFPYCNGGEFRKWYGNNDDVVNWQDDGFEIKNFVDDKGKPRSRPQNQQYYFHEGGTWTAISSSLFSVRYFPEGHLFSNAGMAIYAEPRKLKYIIGFLNSKLCQLYLSLLNESLNYNQGDIAKLPIIFEKVDLVVAKVVTSIDIVKKDWDSFEISWDFQHHPLLRKVPTIAEAFIQWQAECDDRFNQLKANEEELNRIFIDIYGLQDELTPEVEDKDVTVRKADLGRDIRSFISYAVGCMFGRYSLDVDGLAYAGGEWDASKYASLAADKDNIIPICDDEYFEDDIVGLFVEFVKTVYGVDMLDENLKFIADALGGKGQPKDVIRNYFLNDFYKDHCKIYQKRPIYWLFDSGKKNGFKALIYMHRYQPDTIARIRTDYVHEQQERYRTQLAQLGDAIDHASVSERVNLTKQQKKFQDQATELQKYEEKVHHLADQNIEI
;
A
#
# COMPACT_ATOMS: atom_id res chain seq x y z
N GLN A 1 21.32 -37.99 -25.00
CA GLN A 1 20.37 -38.48 -23.96
C GLN A 1 21.01 -38.54 -22.57
N SER A 2 22.29 -38.96 -22.44
CA SER A 2 22.96 -39.07 -21.12
C SER A 2 23.08 -37.73 -20.36
N ASN A 3 23.20 -36.60 -21.06
CA ASN A 3 23.40 -35.27 -20.44
C ASN A 3 22.17 -34.71 -19.72
N PHE A 4 20.97 -35.19 -20.03
CA PHE A 4 19.73 -34.67 -19.37
C PHE A 4 19.48 -35.28 -17.99
N PHE A 5 20.14 -36.37 -17.63
CA PHE A 5 20.06 -36.95 -16.28
C PHE A 5 20.76 -36.12 -15.21
N GLN A 6 21.57 -35.15 -15.62
CA GLN A 6 22.28 -34.25 -14.68
C GLN A 6 21.37 -33.22 -14.05
N ILE A 7 20.26 -32.82 -14.72
CA ILE A 7 19.28 -31.89 -14.16
C ILE A 7 18.26 -32.67 -13.37
N PRO A 8 17.96 -32.28 -12.10
CA PRO A 8 16.94 -32.92 -11.28
C PRO A 8 15.55 -32.90 -11.93
N GLY A 9 14.99 -34.06 -12.21
CA GLY A 9 13.72 -34.21 -12.94
C GLY A 9 13.89 -34.51 -14.43
N SER A 10 15.11 -34.51 -14.92
CA SER A 10 15.48 -34.87 -16.33
C SER A 10 14.64 -34.19 -17.41
N PRO A 11 14.49 -32.83 -17.35
CA PRO A 11 13.73 -32.09 -18.36
C PRO A 11 14.40 -32.19 -19.73
N VAL A 12 13.60 -32.12 -20.81
CA VAL A 12 14.09 -32.10 -22.16
C VAL A 12 14.49 -30.70 -22.59
N ALA A 13 15.75 -30.32 -22.39
CA ALA A 13 16.25 -28.97 -22.62
C ALA A 13 17.41 -28.96 -23.62
N TYR A 14 17.10 -29.07 -24.94
CA TYR A 14 18.09 -29.15 -26.01
C TYR A 14 18.98 -27.92 -26.19
N TRP A 15 18.57 -26.77 -25.62
CA TRP A 15 19.28 -25.49 -25.75
C TRP A 15 20.25 -25.22 -24.61
N VAL A 16 20.36 -26.12 -23.64
CA VAL A 16 21.22 -25.93 -22.47
C VAL A 16 22.66 -26.29 -22.82
N SER A 17 23.57 -25.38 -22.53
CA SER A 17 25.00 -25.61 -22.73
C SER A 17 25.56 -26.65 -21.74
N VAL A 18 26.70 -27.23 -22.12
CA VAL A 18 27.44 -28.15 -21.23
C VAL A 18 27.87 -27.44 -19.93
N ASN A 19 28.20 -26.15 -20.01
CA ASN A 19 28.59 -25.33 -18.85
C ASN A 19 27.46 -25.27 -17.83
N VAL A 20 26.23 -24.96 -18.23
CA VAL A 20 25.05 -24.93 -17.35
C VAL A 20 24.79 -26.32 -16.75
N LEU A 21 24.92 -27.40 -17.52
CA LEU A 21 24.72 -28.77 -17.02
C LEU A 21 25.77 -29.13 -15.97
N SER A 22 27.03 -28.79 -16.18
CA SER A 22 28.13 -29.10 -15.26
C SER A 22 27.97 -28.42 -13.90
N THR A 23 27.26 -27.29 -13.85
CA THR A 23 27.02 -26.60 -12.56
C THR A 23 26.16 -27.42 -11.59
N PHE A 24 25.24 -28.26 -12.07
CA PHE A 24 24.50 -29.21 -11.24
C PHE A 24 25.35 -30.31 -10.62
N GLU A 25 26.46 -30.68 -11.29
CA GLU A 25 27.40 -31.68 -10.79
C GLU A 25 28.38 -31.10 -9.76
N CYS A 26 28.80 -29.84 -9.95
CA CYS A 26 29.82 -29.19 -9.15
C CYS A 26 29.28 -28.37 -7.98
N SER A 27 27.94 -28.25 -7.85
CA SER A 27 27.30 -27.46 -6.80
C SER A 27 26.53 -28.31 -5.80
N LEU A 28 26.15 -27.71 -4.68
CA LEU A 28 25.22 -28.30 -3.73
C LEU A 28 23.78 -27.91 -4.10
N PRO A 29 22.78 -28.77 -3.92
CA PRO A 29 21.39 -28.34 -3.98
C PRO A 29 21.11 -27.35 -2.85
N LEU A 30 20.27 -26.34 -3.12
CA LEU A 30 19.99 -25.28 -2.15
C LEU A 30 19.43 -25.83 -0.82
N SER A 31 18.75 -26.98 -0.84
CA SER A 31 18.26 -27.67 0.36
C SER A 31 19.34 -28.06 1.36
N GLU A 32 20.61 -28.13 0.97
CA GLU A 32 21.73 -28.39 1.91
C GLU A 32 22.12 -27.13 2.72
N LEU A 33 21.77 -25.94 2.24
CA LEU A 33 22.13 -24.67 2.87
C LEU A 33 20.94 -23.93 3.49
N ALA A 34 19.72 -24.22 3.04
CA ALA A 34 18.51 -23.53 3.46
C ALA A 34 17.27 -24.43 3.41
N ASN A 35 16.21 -23.96 4.03
CA ASN A 35 14.94 -24.66 4.16
C ASN A 35 13.80 -23.92 3.45
N PRO A 36 13.53 -24.19 2.15
CA PRO A 36 12.32 -23.72 1.49
C PRO A 36 11.08 -24.41 2.07
N LYS A 37 10.07 -23.65 2.45
CA LYS A 37 8.87 -24.14 3.15
C LYS A 37 7.60 -23.52 2.63
N GLN A 38 6.56 -24.32 2.61
CA GLN A 38 5.18 -23.89 2.44
C GLN A 38 4.57 -23.59 3.81
N GLY A 39 3.80 -22.50 3.92
CA GLY A 39 3.28 -22.02 5.19
C GLY A 39 1.81 -22.34 5.44
N LEU A 40 1.17 -21.46 6.19
CA LEU A 40 -0.20 -21.54 6.68
C LEU A 40 -1.22 -21.51 5.52
N ILE A 41 -2.19 -22.42 5.58
CA ILE A 41 -3.45 -22.33 4.84
C ILE A 41 -4.53 -22.00 5.86
N THR A 42 -5.12 -20.81 5.78
CA THR A 42 -6.11 -20.32 6.75
C THR A 42 -7.48 -20.99 6.62
N GLY A 43 -7.79 -21.47 5.43
CA GLY A 43 -9.12 -22.05 5.10
C GLY A 43 -10.21 -21.02 4.85
N ASP A 44 -10.05 -19.78 5.32
CA ASP A 44 -10.91 -18.63 5.02
C ASP A 44 -10.10 -17.33 5.13
N VAL A 45 -9.70 -16.80 3.99
CA VAL A 45 -8.90 -15.56 3.92
C VAL A 45 -9.69 -14.36 4.41
N ASN A 46 -10.98 -14.27 4.07
CA ASN A 46 -11.82 -13.14 4.48
C ASN A 46 -12.03 -13.06 6.00
N ARG A 47 -12.01 -14.20 6.68
CA ARG A 47 -12.13 -14.29 8.14
C ARG A 47 -10.81 -14.00 8.84
N PHE A 48 -9.71 -14.57 8.36
CA PHE A 48 -8.45 -14.64 9.09
C PHE A 48 -7.34 -13.71 8.62
N VAL A 49 -7.50 -13.04 7.48
CA VAL A 49 -6.51 -12.11 6.93
C VAL A 49 -7.11 -10.71 6.78
N ARG A 50 -6.33 -9.70 7.12
CA ARG A 50 -6.65 -8.28 6.96
C ARG A 50 -5.45 -7.54 6.37
N LYS A 51 -5.71 -6.37 5.82
CA LYS A 51 -4.65 -5.38 5.63
C LYS A 51 -4.38 -4.72 6.98
N TRP A 52 -3.12 -4.48 7.30
CA TRP A 52 -2.75 -3.94 8.62
C TRP A 52 -3.48 -2.63 8.96
N TYR A 53 -3.74 -1.79 7.96
CA TYR A 53 -4.39 -0.51 8.13
C TYR A 53 -5.92 -0.59 8.39
N GLU A 54 -6.52 -1.76 8.22
CA GLU A 54 -7.89 -2.07 8.66
C GLU A 54 -7.96 -2.38 10.16
N CYS A 55 -6.83 -2.65 10.80
CA CYS A 55 -6.77 -3.11 12.17
C CYS A 55 -6.52 -1.96 13.15
N VAL A 56 -7.07 -2.06 14.35
CA VAL A 56 -6.72 -1.18 15.47
C VAL A 56 -5.26 -1.39 15.84
N ARG A 57 -4.51 -0.29 16.04
CA ARG A 57 -3.07 -0.35 16.31
C ARG A 57 -2.71 -1.23 17.50
N ALA A 58 -3.50 -1.20 18.57
CA ALA A 58 -3.26 -1.98 19.77
C ALA A 58 -3.31 -3.50 19.55
N ASP A 59 -4.02 -3.94 18.50
CA ASP A 59 -4.16 -5.35 18.15
C ASP A 59 -3.06 -5.86 17.21
N LEU A 60 -2.17 -4.99 16.73
CA LEU A 60 -1.08 -5.35 15.83
C LEU A 60 0.16 -5.76 16.61
N SER A 61 0.71 -6.93 16.29
CA SER A 61 1.94 -7.49 16.86
C SER A 61 3.09 -7.45 15.86
N THR A 62 3.53 -6.25 15.46
CA THR A 62 4.57 -6.04 14.44
C THR A 62 6.01 -6.29 14.93
N SER A 63 6.23 -6.41 16.26
CA SER A 63 7.54 -6.61 16.87
C SER A 63 7.71 -7.98 17.55
N SER A 64 6.99 -8.99 17.09
CA SER A 64 7.08 -10.35 17.64
C SER A 64 8.42 -11.00 17.29
N SER A 65 8.91 -11.88 18.17
CA SER A 65 10.14 -12.65 17.96
C SER A 65 9.89 -14.12 18.33
N PRO A 66 10.64 -15.08 17.76
CA PRO A 66 10.56 -16.49 18.16
C PRO A 66 10.79 -16.70 19.66
N LYS A 67 11.62 -15.84 20.27
CA LYS A 67 11.97 -15.88 21.70
C LYS A 67 10.93 -15.22 22.60
N ASN A 68 10.04 -14.40 22.06
CA ASN A 68 9.01 -13.73 22.84
C ASN A 68 7.77 -14.61 22.94
N VAL A 69 7.60 -15.24 24.10
CA VAL A 69 6.47 -16.15 24.39
C VAL A 69 5.18 -15.38 24.67
N ASN A 70 5.28 -14.13 25.14
CA ASN A 70 4.14 -13.27 25.45
C ASN A 70 3.75 -12.41 24.22
N ARG A 71 3.24 -13.05 23.20
CA ARG A 71 2.72 -12.38 22.02
C ARG A 71 1.33 -11.82 22.31
N THR A 72 1.29 -10.53 22.63
CA THR A 72 0.05 -9.79 22.81
C THR A 72 -0.41 -9.25 21.46
N GLY A 73 -1.72 -9.25 21.25
CA GLY A 73 -2.34 -8.78 20.00
C GLY A 73 -2.98 -9.91 19.21
N LYS A 74 -3.80 -9.52 18.26
CA LYS A 74 -4.60 -10.42 17.42
C LYS A 74 -3.96 -10.64 16.06
N TRP A 75 -3.39 -9.57 15.49
CA TRP A 75 -2.94 -9.52 14.11
C TRP A 75 -1.43 -9.50 14.00
N PHE A 76 -0.89 -10.44 13.25
CA PHE A 76 0.55 -10.62 13.06
C PHE A 76 0.94 -10.46 11.59
N PRO A 77 2.11 -9.87 11.28
CA PRO A 77 2.62 -9.76 9.92
C PRO A 77 2.57 -11.08 9.16
N TYR A 78 2.12 -11.05 7.90
CA TYR A 78 1.85 -12.24 7.13
C TYR A 78 2.37 -12.15 5.71
N CYS A 79 3.37 -12.95 5.36
CA CYS A 79 3.85 -13.08 4.00
C CYS A 79 2.83 -13.86 3.16
N ASN A 80 2.05 -13.15 2.35
CA ASN A 80 0.93 -13.72 1.59
C ASN A 80 1.09 -13.61 0.07
N GLY A 81 2.33 -13.47 -0.41
CA GLY A 81 2.65 -13.28 -1.82
C GLY A 81 2.59 -11.80 -2.24
N GLY A 82 1.99 -11.52 -3.38
CA GLY A 82 1.84 -10.17 -3.91
C GLY A 82 2.46 -9.97 -5.29
N GLU A 83 2.51 -8.74 -5.76
CA GLU A 83 3.07 -8.36 -7.05
C GLU A 83 4.58 -8.58 -7.12
N PHE A 84 5.13 -8.54 -8.36
CA PHE A 84 6.57 -8.65 -8.58
C PHE A 84 7.34 -7.57 -7.82
N ARG A 85 8.18 -8.00 -6.89
CA ARG A 85 9.05 -7.12 -6.09
C ARG A 85 10.23 -7.93 -5.55
N LYS A 86 11.44 -7.42 -5.71
CA LYS A 86 12.67 -7.96 -5.14
C LYS A 86 12.99 -7.29 -3.81
N TRP A 87 13.82 -7.91 -3.01
CA TRP A 87 14.52 -7.42 -1.83
C TRP A 87 13.64 -7.15 -0.61
N TYR A 88 12.61 -6.29 -0.69
CA TYR A 88 11.74 -5.92 0.44
C TYR A 88 10.39 -5.42 -0.04
N GLY A 89 9.33 -5.56 0.79
CA GLY A 89 7.98 -5.03 0.56
C GLY A 89 6.90 -6.10 0.39
N ASN A 90 5.70 -5.70 -0.04
CA ASN A 90 4.46 -6.47 0.02
C ASN A 90 4.13 -6.91 1.47
N ASN A 91 4.50 -6.07 2.44
CA ASN A 91 4.30 -6.29 3.87
C ASN A 91 3.06 -5.52 4.32
N ASP A 92 1.90 -5.85 3.78
CA ASP A 92 0.63 -5.18 4.05
C ASP A 92 -0.46 -6.11 4.60
N ASP A 93 -0.24 -7.43 4.52
CA ASP A 93 -1.15 -8.42 5.10
C ASP A 93 -0.78 -8.76 6.55
N VAL A 94 -1.82 -8.96 7.36
CA VAL A 94 -1.73 -9.50 8.71
C VAL A 94 -2.71 -10.66 8.88
N VAL A 95 -2.35 -11.63 9.71
CA VAL A 95 -3.17 -12.81 9.98
C VAL A 95 -3.57 -12.86 11.46
N ASN A 96 -4.78 -13.29 11.73
CA ASN A 96 -5.22 -13.57 13.11
C ASN A 96 -4.47 -14.80 13.67
N TRP A 97 -3.50 -14.54 14.54
CA TRP A 97 -2.74 -15.58 15.25
C TRP A 97 -2.85 -15.42 16.76
N GLN A 98 -3.92 -14.83 17.24
CA GLN A 98 -4.22 -14.69 18.66
C GLN A 98 -4.22 -16.08 19.35
N ASP A 99 -3.71 -16.12 20.59
CA ASP A 99 -3.64 -17.33 21.40
C ASP A 99 -2.96 -18.51 20.66
N ASP A 100 -1.82 -18.21 20.00
CA ASP A 100 -1.07 -19.16 19.19
C ASP A 100 -1.89 -19.77 18.04
N GLY A 101 -2.76 -18.96 17.44
CA GLY A 101 -3.58 -19.36 16.30
C GLY A 101 -4.74 -20.28 16.67
N PHE A 102 -5.24 -20.20 17.90
CA PHE A 102 -6.31 -21.08 18.41
C PHE A 102 -7.51 -21.14 17.46
N GLU A 103 -8.00 -19.98 17.01
CA GLU A 103 -9.19 -19.92 16.13
C GLU A 103 -8.93 -20.61 14.78
N ILE A 104 -7.78 -20.34 14.15
CA ILE A 104 -7.39 -20.99 12.88
C ILE A 104 -7.21 -22.50 13.08
N LYS A 105 -6.50 -22.94 14.12
CA LYS A 105 -6.23 -24.36 14.39
C LYS A 105 -7.51 -25.18 14.61
N ASN A 106 -8.53 -24.55 15.16
CA ASN A 106 -9.83 -25.18 15.44
C ASN A 106 -10.91 -24.87 14.38
N PHE A 107 -10.54 -24.26 13.25
CA PHE A 107 -11.48 -23.96 12.19
C PHE A 107 -11.85 -25.23 11.39
N VAL A 108 -13.10 -25.66 11.53
CA VAL A 108 -13.63 -26.88 10.93
C VAL A 108 -14.85 -26.59 10.05
N ASP A 109 -15.19 -27.53 9.16
CA ASP A 109 -16.45 -27.50 8.41
C ASP A 109 -17.61 -28.07 9.25
N ASP A 110 -18.81 -28.06 8.69
CA ASP A 110 -20.04 -28.55 9.33
C ASP A 110 -20.00 -30.04 9.73
N LYS A 111 -19.00 -30.78 9.21
CA LYS A 111 -18.76 -32.21 9.50
C LYS A 111 -17.61 -32.40 10.50
N GLY A 112 -17.04 -31.31 11.05
CA GLY A 112 -15.91 -31.35 11.98
C GLY A 112 -14.55 -31.59 11.33
N LYS A 113 -14.45 -31.49 9.97
CA LYS A 113 -13.18 -31.67 9.28
C LYS A 113 -12.39 -30.35 9.29
N PRO A 114 -11.08 -30.35 9.62
CA PRO A 114 -10.26 -29.15 9.58
C PRO A 114 -10.25 -28.48 8.20
N ARG A 115 -10.55 -27.19 8.14
CA ARG A 115 -10.48 -26.36 6.94
C ARG A 115 -9.14 -25.66 6.81
N SER A 116 -8.50 -25.34 7.92
CA SER A 116 -7.18 -24.74 7.97
C SER A 116 -6.08 -25.81 8.00
N ARG A 117 -4.86 -25.41 7.62
CA ARG A 117 -3.69 -26.27 7.73
C ARG A 117 -2.45 -25.43 8.06
N PRO A 118 -2.16 -25.20 9.35
CA PRO A 118 -0.96 -24.49 9.79
C PRO A 118 0.26 -25.45 9.70
N GLN A 119 1.05 -25.25 8.62
CA GLN A 119 2.22 -26.07 8.32
C GLN A 119 3.50 -25.37 8.78
N ASN A 120 4.52 -26.16 9.12
CA ASN A 120 5.87 -25.68 9.40
C ASN A 120 5.93 -24.58 10.48
N GLN A 121 5.09 -24.71 11.55
CA GLN A 121 4.95 -23.71 12.61
C GLN A 121 6.29 -23.40 13.33
N GLN A 122 7.23 -24.33 13.32
CA GLN A 122 8.57 -24.12 13.92
C GLN A 122 9.39 -23.02 13.23
N TYR A 123 8.98 -22.57 12.04
CA TYR A 123 9.60 -21.47 11.32
C TYR A 123 8.87 -20.13 11.47
N TYR A 124 7.69 -20.11 12.10
CA TYR A 124 6.95 -18.87 12.31
C TYR A 124 7.74 -17.92 13.18
N PHE A 125 7.64 -16.63 12.90
CA PHE A 125 8.34 -15.53 13.58
C PHE A 125 9.85 -15.43 13.36
N HIS A 126 10.46 -16.37 12.64
CA HIS A 126 11.87 -16.26 12.26
C HIS A 126 12.05 -15.34 11.05
N GLU A 127 13.21 -14.68 10.94
CA GLU A 127 13.58 -13.97 9.71
C GLU A 127 13.73 -14.91 8.54
N GLY A 128 13.41 -14.45 7.33
CA GLY A 128 13.46 -15.26 6.13
C GLY A 128 13.42 -14.48 4.83
N GLY A 129 13.38 -15.23 3.73
CA GLY A 129 13.05 -14.71 2.41
C GLY A 129 11.70 -15.28 1.97
N THR A 130 10.87 -14.49 1.29
CA THR A 130 9.55 -14.94 0.78
C THR A 130 9.40 -14.67 -0.71
N TRP A 131 8.66 -15.54 -1.39
CA TRP A 131 8.29 -15.37 -2.79
C TRP A 131 6.81 -15.65 -3.02
N THR A 132 6.28 -15.17 -4.14
CA THR A 132 4.91 -15.46 -4.57
C THR A 132 4.88 -16.80 -5.29
N ALA A 133 4.08 -17.75 -4.80
CA ALA A 133 4.04 -19.11 -5.32
C ALA A 133 3.57 -19.17 -6.78
N ILE A 134 2.59 -18.35 -7.17
CA ILE A 134 2.06 -18.29 -8.54
C ILE A 134 2.24 -16.88 -9.08
N SER A 135 3.04 -16.73 -10.13
CA SER A 135 3.31 -15.43 -10.75
C SER A 135 3.50 -15.55 -12.25
N SER A 136 2.92 -14.62 -13.00
CA SER A 136 3.20 -14.44 -14.44
C SER A 136 4.42 -13.55 -14.71
N SER A 137 5.00 -12.95 -13.67
CA SER A 137 6.22 -12.15 -13.73
C SER A 137 7.44 -13.02 -13.42
N LEU A 138 8.63 -12.41 -13.48
CA LEU A 138 9.88 -13.06 -13.06
C LEU A 138 9.79 -13.51 -11.59
N PHE A 139 10.50 -14.58 -11.28
CA PHE A 139 10.68 -15.02 -9.90
C PHE A 139 11.41 -13.95 -9.09
N SER A 140 10.99 -13.70 -7.87
CA SER A 140 11.60 -12.70 -7.02
C SER A 140 11.43 -13.04 -5.54
N VAL A 141 12.44 -12.72 -4.73
CA VAL A 141 12.46 -12.98 -3.30
C VAL A 141 12.61 -11.68 -2.53
N ARG A 142 11.78 -11.52 -1.50
CA ARG A 142 11.80 -10.41 -0.55
C ARG A 142 12.28 -10.91 0.80
N TYR A 143 13.18 -10.16 1.42
CA TYR A 143 13.55 -10.35 2.82
C TYR A 143 12.41 -9.90 3.74
N PHE A 144 12.18 -10.62 4.82
CA PHE A 144 11.35 -10.19 5.95
C PHE A 144 12.06 -10.47 7.28
N PRO A 145 11.93 -9.53 8.26
CA PRO A 145 12.54 -9.69 9.58
C PRO A 145 11.76 -10.68 10.46
N GLU A 146 12.25 -10.90 11.67
CA GLU A 146 11.50 -11.63 12.70
C GLU A 146 10.09 -11.05 12.89
N GLY A 147 9.15 -11.87 13.36
CA GLY A 147 7.78 -11.45 13.67
C GLY A 147 6.75 -11.83 12.63
N HIS A 148 7.14 -12.40 11.50
CA HIS A 148 6.23 -12.77 10.42
C HIS A 148 5.80 -14.23 10.47
N LEU A 149 4.54 -14.46 10.08
CA LEU A 149 4.07 -15.75 9.59
C LEU A 149 4.12 -15.75 8.06
N PHE A 150 3.98 -16.93 7.46
CA PHE A 150 3.98 -17.08 6.00
C PHE A 150 2.92 -18.07 5.52
N SER A 151 2.44 -17.86 4.30
CA SER A 151 1.36 -18.62 3.70
C SER A 151 1.87 -19.66 2.69
N ASN A 152 0.95 -20.43 2.16
CA ASN A 152 1.20 -21.24 0.97
C ASN A 152 1.27 -20.42 -0.33
N ALA A 153 0.69 -19.23 -0.36
CA ALA A 153 0.78 -18.31 -1.49
C ALA A 153 2.05 -17.45 -1.44
N GLY A 154 2.54 -17.15 -0.23
CA GLY A 154 3.82 -16.50 0.06
C GLY A 154 4.75 -17.48 0.75
N MET A 155 5.30 -18.45 -0.01
CA MET A 155 6.26 -19.43 0.52
C MET A 155 7.51 -18.75 1.04
N ALA A 156 8.24 -19.41 1.94
CA ALA A 156 9.40 -18.82 2.58
C ALA A 156 10.62 -19.74 2.59
N ILE A 157 11.80 -19.14 2.70
CA ILE A 157 13.08 -19.81 2.84
C ILE A 157 13.79 -19.33 4.09
N TYR A 158 14.38 -20.26 4.82
CA TYR A 158 15.06 -20.04 6.09
C TYR A 158 16.48 -20.60 6.06
N ALA A 159 17.41 -19.84 6.56
CA ALA A 159 18.80 -20.22 6.74
C ALA A 159 19.43 -19.41 7.88
N GLU A 160 20.68 -19.70 8.22
CA GLU A 160 21.48 -18.84 9.10
C GLU A 160 21.58 -17.42 8.46
N PRO A 161 21.55 -16.33 9.25
CA PRO A 161 21.37 -14.95 8.73
C PRO A 161 22.30 -14.56 7.58
N ARG A 162 23.60 -14.91 7.66
CA ARG A 162 24.57 -14.59 6.61
C ARG A 162 24.34 -15.42 5.34
N LYS A 163 24.03 -16.69 5.49
CA LYS A 163 23.67 -17.60 4.38
C LYS A 163 22.36 -17.15 3.73
N LEU A 164 21.37 -16.74 4.53
CA LEU A 164 20.09 -16.25 4.05
C LEU A 164 20.27 -15.05 3.10
N LYS A 165 21.10 -14.05 3.49
CA LYS A 165 21.36 -12.88 2.62
C LYS A 165 22.02 -13.30 1.30
N TYR A 166 23.01 -14.21 1.34
CA TYR A 166 23.63 -14.75 0.13
C TYR A 166 22.60 -15.42 -0.79
N ILE A 167 21.76 -16.28 -0.23
CA ILE A 167 20.72 -17.01 -0.96
C ILE A 167 19.70 -16.06 -1.57
N ILE A 168 19.26 -15.00 -0.86
CA ILE A 168 18.38 -13.98 -1.41
C ILE A 168 19.03 -13.28 -2.61
N GLY A 169 20.34 -13.02 -2.57
CA GLY A 169 21.10 -12.48 -3.70
C GLY A 169 21.07 -13.41 -4.90
N PHE A 170 21.36 -14.69 -4.70
CA PHE A 170 21.30 -15.70 -5.75
C PHE A 170 19.89 -15.84 -6.33
N LEU A 171 18.86 -15.93 -5.50
CA LEU A 171 17.46 -16.11 -5.90
C LEU A 171 16.90 -14.90 -6.69
N ASN A 172 17.45 -13.71 -6.50
CA ASN A 172 17.08 -12.50 -7.27
C ASN A 172 17.95 -12.27 -8.52
N SER A 173 18.91 -13.14 -8.81
CA SER A 173 19.82 -13.03 -9.95
C SER A 173 19.23 -13.57 -11.25
N LYS A 174 19.75 -13.13 -12.38
CA LYS A 174 19.46 -13.70 -13.71
C LYS A 174 19.81 -15.19 -13.79
N LEU A 175 20.83 -15.60 -13.05
CA LEU A 175 21.25 -17.00 -12.98
C LEU A 175 20.15 -17.89 -12.41
N CYS A 176 19.50 -17.47 -11.33
CA CYS A 176 18.36 -18.19 -10.77
C CYS A 176 17.19 -18.29 -11.77
N GLN A 177 16.90 -17.21 -12.52
CA GLN A 177 15.87 -17.26 -13.58
C GLN A 177 16.19 -18.32 -14.63
N LEU A 178 17.44 -18.41 -15.06
CA LEU A 178 17.89 -19.45 -16.01
C LEU A 178 17.62 -20.85 -15.44
N TYR A 179 18.07 -21.15 -14.22
CA TYR A 179 17.87 -22.47 -13.63
C TYR A 179 16.39 -22.80 -13.38
N LEU A 180 15.60 -21.83 -12.95
CA LEU A 180 14.17 -22.05 -12.75
C LEU A 180 13.46 -22.37 -14.08
N SER A 181 13.85 -21.73 -15.18
CA SER A 181 13.30 -22.05 -16.50
C SER A 181 13.59 -23.49 -16.96
N LEU A 182 14.66 -24.10 -16.42
CA LEU A 182 15.01 -25.49 -16.70
C LEU A 182 14.31 -26.50 -15.78
N LEU A 183 14.06 -26.10 -14.52
CA LEU A 183 13.47 -26.99 -13.51
C LEU A 183 11.94 -26.97 -13.53
N ASN A 184 11.34 -25.88 -14.01
CA ASN A 184 9.91 -25.67 -13.94
C ASN A 184 9.41 -24.81 -15.12
N GLU A 185 8.62 -25.42 -16.00
CA GLU A 185 7.98 -24.75 -17.13
C GLU A 185 6.65 -24.06 -16.76
N SER A 186 6.22 -24.17 -15.50
CA SER A 186 4.94 -23.61 -15.02
C SER A 186 5.13 -22.25 -14.33
N LEU A 187 4.01 -21.53 -14.15
CA LEU A 187 3.98 -20.28 -13.40
C LEU A 187 3.96 -20.49 -11.86
N ASN A 188 4.09 -21.75 -11.41
CA ASN A 188 4.02 -22.10 -10.00
C ASN A 188 5.42 -22.45 -9.45
N TYR A 189 6.00 -21.51 -8.73
CA TYR A 189 7.31 -21.65 -8.09
C TYR A 189 7.16 -22.38 -6.74
N ASN A 190 7.14 -23.72 -6.78
CA ASN A 190 6.98 -24.52 -5.56
C ASN A 190 8.32 -24.69 -4.80
N GLN A 191 8.21 -25.00 -3.52
CA GLN A 191 9.37 -25.17 -2.63
C GLN A 191 10.33 -26.29 -3.08
N GLY A 192 9.81 -27.32 -3.77
CA GLY A 192 10.59 -28.46 -4.22
C GLY A 192 11.53 -28.11 -5.37
N ASP A 193 11.12 -27.20 -6.27
CA ASP A 193 11.97 -26.73 -7.37
C ASP A 193 13.04 -25.77 -6.84
N ILE A 194 12.66 -24.86 -5.92
CA ILE A 194 13.64 -23.99 -5.25
C ILE A 194 14.69 -24.82 -4.49
N ALA A 195 14.29 -25.90 -3.83
CA ALA A 195 15.21 -26.78 -3.09
C ALA A 195 16.29 -27.46 -3.97
N LYS A 196 16.02 -27.63 -5.27
CA LYS A 196 16.92 -28.28 -6.24
C LYS A 196 17.91 -27.33 -6.92
N LEU A 197 17.76 -26.02 -6.75
CA LEU A 197 18.62 -25.02 -7.38
C LEU A 197 20.10 -25.29 -7.03
N PRO A 198 21.00 -25.28 -8.02
CA PRO A 198 22.42 -25.51 -7.77
C PRO A 198 23.03 -24.25 -7.15
N ILE A 199 23.70 -24.37 -5.99
CA ILE A 199 24.31 -23.23 -5.33
C ILE A 199 25.79 -23.45 -5.06
N ILE A 200 26.59 -22.47 -5.46
CA ILE A 200 28.02 -22.35 -5.18
C ILE A 200 28.19 -21.21 -4.19
N PHE A 201 28.78 -21.47 -3.02
CA PHE A 201 28.87 -20.53 -1.93
C PHE A 201 30.24 -19.86 -1.86
N GLU A 202 30.48 -18.89 -2.76
CA GLU A 202 31.73 -18.17 -2.91
C GLU A 202 31.54 -16.65 -2.88
N LYS A 203 32.62 -15.88 -2.69
CA LYS A 203 32.61 -14.39 -2.61
C LYS A 203 31.55 -13.85 -1.62
N VAL A 204 31.31 -14.58 -0.52
CA VAL A 204 30.16 -14.41 0.38
C VAL A 204 30.04 -12.98 0.92
N ASP A 205 31.15 -12.39 1.42
CA ASP A 205 31.11 -11.07 2.02
C ASP A 205 30.71 -9.98 1.02
N LEU A 206 31.18 -10.10 -0.22
CA LEU A 206 30.85 -9.16 -1.30
C LEU A 206 29.37 -9.25 -1.67
N VAL A 207 28.85 -10.47 -1.84
CA VAL A 207 27.44 -10.71 -2.15
C VAL A 207 26.54 -10.20 -1.01
N VAL A 208 26.85 -10.57 0.25
CA VAL A 208 26.06 -10.17 1.41
C VAL A 208 26.02 -8.66 1.57
N ALA A 209 27.14 -7.96 1.40
CA ALA A 209 27.18 -6.49 1.47
C ALA A 209 26.24 -5.84 0.44
N LYS A 210 26.28 -6.33 -0.82
CA LYS A 210 25.40 -5.82 -1.89
C LYS A 210 23.92 -6.13 -1.61
N VAL A 211 23.60 -7.31 -1.10
CA VAL A 211 22.23 -7.71 -0.76
C VAL A 211 21.68 -6.86 0.38
N VAL A 212 22.43 -6.63 1.45
CA VAL A 212 22.02 -5.77 2.57
C VAL A 212 21.72 -4.36 2.06
N THR A 213 22.62 -3.78 1.27
CA THR A 213 22.40 -2.45 0.68
C THR A 213 21.14 -2.42 -0.20
N SER A 214 20.90 -3.46 -1.00
CA SER A 214 19.71 -3.54 -1.86
C SER A 214 18.41 -3.66 -1.04
N ILE A 215 18.42 -4.44 0.03
CA ILE A 215 17.29 -4.52 0.99
C ILE A 215 17.01 -3.15 1.60
N ASP A 216 18.04 -2.43 2.05
CA ASP A 216 17.89 -1.12 2.69
C ASP A 216 17.35 -0.06 1.71
N ILE A 217 17.82 -0.06 0.46
CA ILE A 217 17.32 0.84 -0.58
C ILE A 217 15.82 0.59 -0.83
N VAL A 218 15.43 -0.67 -1.00
CA VAL A 218 14.03 -1.02 -1.31
C VAL A 218 13.12 -0.83 -0.09
N LYS A 219 13.65 -1.04 1.14
CA LYS A 219 12.92 -0.72 2.37
C LYS A 219 12.64 0.78 2.46
N LYS A 220 13.62 1.64 2.20
CA LYS A 220 13.44 3.10 2.18
C LYS A 220 12.39 3.54 1.14
N ASP A 221 12.38 2.92 -0.05
CA ASP A 221 11.34 3.17 -1.05
C ASP A 221 9.95 2.73 -0.54
N TRP A 222 9.85 1.53 0.02
CA TRP A 222 8.60 1.00 0.55
C TRP A 222 8.02 1.86 1.66
N ASP A 223 8.86 2.28 2.62
CA ASP A 223 8.46 3.06 3.79
C ASP A 223 8.18 4.54 3.47
N SER A 224 8.42 4.98 2.25
CA SER A 224 8.02 6.31 1.78
C SER A 224 6.53 6.43 1.44
N PHE A 225 5.75 5.35 1.54
CA PHE A 225 4.33 5.31 1.16
C PHE A 225 3.45 4.82 2.30
N GLU A 226 2.23 5.38 2.42
CA GLU A 226 1.24 5.13 3.48
C GLU A 226 0.81 3.67 3.65
N ILE A 227 1.07 2.81 2.67
CA ILE A 227 0.80 1.37 2.75
C ILE A 227 1.83 0.61 3.60
N SER A 228 2.96 1.22 3.95
CA SER A 228 3.90 0.67 4.92
C SER A 228 3.46 1.00 6.35
N TRP A 229 3.53 0.04 7.26
CA TRP A 229 3.34 0.31 8.69
C TRP A 229 4.52 1.06 9.33
N ASP A 230 5.68 1.13 8.65
CA ASP A 230 6.87 1.90 9.04
C ASP A 230 6.89 3.31 8.42
N PHE A 231 5.84 3.71 7.68
CA PHE A 231 5.72 5.06 7.12
C PHE A 231 5.72 6.11 8.23
N GLN A 232 6.59 7.11 8.10
CA GLN A 232 6.77 8.15 9.11
C GLN A 232 6.06 9.44 8.72
N HIS A 233 6.43 10.03 7.59
CA HIS A 233 5.84 11.25 7.05
C HIS A 233 5.97 11.29 5.53
N HIS A 234 5.14 12.10 4.89
CA HIS A 234 5.16 12.19 3.43
C HIS A 234 6.47 12.82 2.92
N PRO A 235 7.11 12.28 1.85
CA PRO A 235 8.40 12.75 1.35
C PRO A 235 8.44 14.21 0.90
N LEU A 236 7.29 14.81 0.58
CA LEU A 236 7.20 16.22 0.23
C LEU A 236 7.11 17.17 1.45
N LEU A 237 6.98 16.66 2.69
CA LEU A 237 7.08 17.50 3.89
C LEU A 237 8.53 17.89 4.15
N ARG A 238 8.95 19.01 3.60
CA ARG A 238 10.33 19.50 3.70
C ARG A 238 10.36 20.97 4.10
N LYS A 239 11.44 21.38 4.75
CA LYS A 239 11.69 22.78 5.13
C LYS A 239 12.20 23.57 3.92
N VAL A 240 11.37 23.68 2.90
CA VAL A 240 11.62 24.47 1.68
C VAL A 240 10.39 25.33 1.39
N PRO A 241 10.53 26.47 0.68
CA PRO A 241 9.43 27.40 0.44
C PRO A 241 8.28 26.81 -0.40
N THR A 242 8.60 25.91 -1.34
CA THR A 242 7.61 25.43 -2.31
C THR A 242 7.57 23.91 -2.42
N ILE A 243 6.38 23.39 -2.76
CA ILE A 243 6.19 21.96 -3.09
C ILE A 243 7.02 21.58 -4.32
N ALA A 244 7.21 22.50 -5.26
CA ALA A 244 8.03 22.27 -6.44
C ALA A 244 9.49 21.96 -6.06
N GLU A 245 10.09 22.73 -5.14
CA GLU A 245 11.42 22.46 -4.63
C GLU A 245 11.47 21.13 -3.84
N ALA A 246 10.46 20.85 -3.03
CA ALA A 246 10.34 19.57 -2.31
C ALA A 246 10.29 18.40 -3.30
N PHE A 247 9.55 18.53 -4.39
CA PHE A 247 9.44 17.50 -5.42
C PHE A 247 10.78 17.30 -6.17
N ILE A 248 11.51 18.35 -6.51
CA ILE A 248 12.83 18.24 -7.15
C ILE A 248 13.80 17.44 -6.25
N GLN A 249 13.83 17.73 -4.95
CA GLN A 249 14.66 16.96 -4.01
C GLN A 249 14.23 15.49 -3.92
N TRP A 250 12.91 15.25 -3.84
CA TRP A 250 12.36 13.92 -3.83
C TRP A 250 12.70 13.12 -5.10
N GLN A 251 12.60 13.76 -6.26
CA GLN A 251 12.96 13.16 -7.55
C GLN A 251 14.42 12.74 -7.57
N ALA A 252 15.33 13.61 -7.14
CA ALA A 252 16.76 13.30 -7.07
C ALA A 252 17.04 12.09 -6.16
N GLU A 253 16.38 12.00 -5.01
CA GLU A 253 16.50 10.83 -4.11
C GLU A 253 15.95 9.55 -4.71
N CYS A 254 14.82 9.61 -5.45
CA CYS A 254 14.27 8.46 -6.15
C CYS A 254 15.19 7.98 -7.27
N ASP A 255 15.75 8.90 -8.04
CA ASP A 255 16.68 8.59 -9.14
C ASP A 255 17.98 7.98 -8.60
N ASP A 256 18.51 8.51 -7.49
CA ASP A 256 19.69 7.94 -6.83
C ASP A 256 19.44 6.50 -6.35
N ARG A 257 18.33 6.26 -5.63
CA ARG A 257 17.92 4.91 -5.19
C ARG A 257 17.75 3.95 -6.36
N PHE A 258 17.12 4.41 -7.44
CA PHE A 258 16.92 3.59 -8.64
C PHE A 258 18.25 3.20 -9.28
N ASN A 259 19.13 4.15 -9.51
CA ASN A 259 20.42 3.93 -10.14
C ASN A 259 21.33 3.06 -9.27
N GLN A 260 21.35 3.29 -7.96
CA GLN A 260 22.14 2.50 -7.02
C GLN A 260 21.65 1.06 -6.93
N LEU A 261 20.32 0.83 -6.88
CA LEU A 261 19.76 -0.53 -6.88
C LEU A 261 20.07 -1.26 -8.18
N LYS A 262 19.88 -0.61 -9.33
CA LYS A 262 20.21 -1.17 -10.64
C LYS A 262 21.68 -1.59 -10.71
N ALA A 263 22.59 -0.71 -10.32
CA ALA A 263 24.03 -1.01 -10.29
C ALA A 263 24.37 -2.17 -9.34
N ASN A 264 23.72 -2.26 -8.18
CA ASN A 264 23.91 -3.38 -7.26
C ASN A 264 23.39 -4.70 -7.84
N GLU A 265 22.25 -4.70 -8.52
CA GLU A 265 21.69 -5.89 -9.17
C GLU A 265 22.58 -6.36 -10.35
N GLU A 266 23.08 -5.44 -11.15
CA GLU A 266 24.01 -5.75 -12.25
C GLU A 266 25.34 -6.31 -11.72
N GLU A 267 25.85 -5.76 -10.62
CA GLU A 267 27.06 -6.28 -9.97
C GLU A 267 26.85 -7.68 -9.37
N LEU A 268 25.69 -7.92 -8.70
CA LEU A 268 25.33 -9.25 -8.22
C LEU A 268 25.22 -10.25 -9.36
N ASN A 269 24.60 -9.88 -10.49
CA ASN A 269 24.55 -10.72 -11.68
C ASN A 269 25.97 -11.05 -12.19
N ARG A 270 26.85 -10.05 -12.28
CA ARG A 270 28.24 -10.25 -12.72
C ARG A 270 28.99 -11.20 -11.80
N ILE A 271 28.86 -11.02 -10.47
CA ILE A 271 29.50 -11.88 -9.47
C ILE A 271 29.03 -13.33 -9.63
N PHE A 272 27.72 -13.56 -9.76
CA PHE A 272 27.20 -14.92 -9.91
C PHE A 272 27.54 -15.53 -11.29
N ILE A 273 27.46 -14.78 -12.37
CA ILE A 273 27.89 -15.22 -13.71
C ILE A 273 29.36 -15.67 -13.69
N ASP A 274 30.23 -14.91 -13.01
CA ASP A 274 31.66 -15.26 -12.87
C ASP A 274 31.89 -16.50 -12.02
N ILE A 275 31.19 -16.64 -10.88
CA ILE A 275 31.28 -17.80 -9.99
C ILE A 275 30.91 -19.08 -10.73
N TYR A 276 29.90 -19.02 -11.60
CA TYR A 276 29.39 -20.17 -12.33
C TYR A 276 30.02 -20.35 -13.72
N GLY A 277 30.89 -19.45 -14.17
CA GLY A 277 31.57 -19.51 -15.47
C GLY A 277 30.63 -19.42 -16.67
N LEU A 278 29.57 -18.62 -16.59
CA LEU A 278 28.49 -18.50 -17.57
C LEU A 278 28.49 -17.16 -18.32
N GLN A 279 29.69 -16.56 -18.54
CA GLN A 279 29.84 -15.27 -19.22
C GLN A 279 29.41 -15.32 -20.70
N ASP A 280 29.47 -16.49 -21.31
CA ASP A 280 29.03 -16.69 -22.70
C ASP A 280 27.51 -16.91 -22.84
N GLU A 281 26.82 -17.16 -21.73
CA GLU A 281 25.38 -17.51 -21.68
C GLU A 281 24.52 -16.35 -21.19
N LEU A 282 25.03 -15.56 -20.23
CA LEU A 282 24.29 -14.52 -19.52
C LEU A 282 25.04 -13.20 -19.51
N THR A 283 24.28 -12.12 -19.55
CA THR A 283 24.79 -10.75 -19.40
C THR A 283 24.27 -10.14 -18.08
N PRO A 284 25.07 -9.30 -17.41
CA PRO A 284 24.70 -8.78 -16.09
C PRO A 284 23.64 -7.68 -16.10
N GLU A 285 23.38 -7.01 -17.24
CA GLU A 285 22.52 -5.84 -17.38
C GLU A 285 21.11 -6.11 -16.87
N VAL A 286 20.52 -5.11 -16.20
CA VAL A 286 19.14 -5.14 -15.67
C VAL A 286 18.28 -4.12 -16.43
N GLU A 287 17.15 -4.55 -16.94
CA GLU A 287 16.19 -3.64 -17.58
C GLU A 287 15.53 -2.74 -16.54
N ASP A 288 15.25 -1.47 -16.88
CA ASP A 288 14.63 -0.49 -15.96
C ASP A 288 13.30 -0.98 -15.38
N LYS A 289 12.51 -1.73 -16.16
CA LYS A 289 11.23 -2.30 -15.72
C LYS A 289 11.36 -3.36 -14.62
N ASP A 290 12.55 -3.98 -14.47
CA ASP A 290 12.83 -5.05 -13.51
C ASP A 290 13.45 -4.53 -12.22
N VAL A 291 13.75 -3.22 -12.14
CA VAL A 291 14.17 -2.53 -10.93
C VAL A 291 12.94 -2.17 -10.12
N THR A 292 12.83 -2.69 -8.89
CA THR A 292 11.57 -2.66 -8.14
C THR A 292 11.43 -1.50 -7.14
N VAL A 293 12.23 -0.43 -7.25
CA VAL A 293 12.00 0.86 -6.60
C VAL A 293 11.33 1.84 -7.55
N ARG A 294 10.60 2.80 -7.01
CA ARG A 294 9.81 3.74 -7.79
C ARG A 294 10.63 4.98 -8.14
N LYS A 295 10.61 5.37 -9.41
CA LYS A 295 10.98 6.75 -9.80
C LYS A 295 9.90 7.72 -9.35
N ALA A 296 10.26 8.97 -9.10
CA ALA A 296 9.27 10.01 -8.78
C ALA A 296 8.32 10.21 -9.98
N ASP A 297 7.05 10.43 -9.66
CA ASP A 297 5.99 10.75 -10.63
C ASP A 297 5.14 11.87 -10.04
N LEU A 298 5.16 13.03 -10.69
CA LEU A 298 4.53 14.24 -10.15
C LEU A 298 3.04 14.03 -9.85
N GLY A 299 2.30 13.45 -10.78
CA GLY A 299 0.87 13.26 -10.62
C GLY A 299 0.53 12.28 -9.49
N ARG A 300 1.26 11.17 -9.41
CA ARG A 300 1.11 10.17 -8.34
C ARG A 300 1.50 10.76 -6.97
N ASP A 301 2.63 11.44 -6.91
CA ASP A 301 3.21 11.87 -5.64
C ASP A 301 2.42 13.07 -5.06
N ILE A 302 1.85 13.93 -5.89
CA ILE A 302 0.90 14.98 -5.45
C ILE A 302 -0.41 14.35 -4.95
N ARG A 303 -0.96 13.33 -5.60
CA ARG A 303 -2.14 12.62 -5.09
C ARG A 303 -1.86 11.92 -3.77
N SER A 304 -0.67 11.35 -3.61
CA SER A 304 -0.21 10.79 -2.34
C SER A 304 -0.08 11.86 -1.25
N PHE A 305 0.42 13.05 -1.58
CA PHE A 305 0.49 14.20 -0.67
C PHE A 305 -0.91 14.65 -0.22
N ILE A 306 -1.88 14.70 -1.12
CA ILE A 306 -3.27 14.99 -0.78
C ILE A 306 -3.85 13.90 0.13
N SER A 307 -3.55 12.62 -0.13
CA SER A 307 -3.97 11.52 0.74
C SER A 307 -3.42 11.65 2.16
N TYR A 308 -2.14 11.98 2.29
CA TYR A 308 -1.52 12.25 3.60
C TYR A 308 -2.16 13.46 4.31
N ALA A 309 -2.46 14.55 3.58
CA ALA A 309 -3.15 15.71 4.12
C ALA A 309 -4.52 15.34 4.69
N VAL A 310 -5.30 14.52 3.97
CA VAL A 310 -6.59 13.98 4.46
C VAL A 310 -6.36 13.13 5.72
N GLY A 311 -5.27 12.36 5.77
CA GLY A 311 -4.87 11.65 6.98
C GLY A 311 -4.62 12.57 8.17
N CYS A 312 -3.97 13.71 7.96
CA CYS A 312 -3.78 14.73 8.99
C CYS A 312 -5.11 15.38 9.41
N MET A 313 -5.99 15.68 8.47
CA MET A 313 -7.33 16.24 8.79
C MET A 313 -8.13 15.30 9.68
N PHE A 314 -8.07 13.99 9.47
CA PHE A 314 -8.73 13.00 10.32
C PHE A 314 -7.94 12.61 11.58
N GLY A 315 -6.70 13.06 11.73
CA GLY A 315 -5.84 12.71 12.85
C GLY A 315 -5.22 11.30 12.74
N ARG A 316 -5.31 10.65 11.58
CA ARG A 316 -4.53 9.42 11.31
C ARG A 316 -3.04 9.70 11.40
N TYR A 317 -2.61 10.81 10.82
CA TYR A 317 -1.27 11.37 10.89
C TYR A 317 -1.30 12.72 11.60
N SER A 318 -0.12 13.21 11.95
CA SER A 318 0.07 14.54 12.53
C SER A 318 1.32 15.18 11.95
N LEU A 319 1.38 16.51 11.96
CA LEU A 319 2.59 17.27 11.64
C LEU A 319 3.58 17.34 12.83
N ASP A 320 3.15 16.93 14.03
CA ASP A 320 3.92 17.04 15.27
C ASP A 320 4.54 15.70 15.72
N VAL A 321 4.09 14.57 15.18
CA VAL A 321 4.60 13.24 15.52
C VAL A 321 4.79 12.39 14.27
N ASP A 322 5.88 11.63 14.22
CA ASP A 322 6.17 10.73 13.12
C ASP A 322 5.28 9.48 13.16
N GLY A 323 4.95 8.98 11.97
CA GLY A 323 4.21 7.75 11.80
C GLY A 323 2.71 7.89 12.09
N LEU A 324 2.10 6.78 12.48
CA LEU A 324 0.68 6.67 12.73
C LEU A 324 0.31 7.34 14.08
N ALA A 325 -0.36 8.47 14.05
CA ALA A 325 -0.78 9.19 15.25
C ALA A 325 -1.99 8.53 15.94
N TYR A 326 -2.99 8.08 15.12
CA TYR A 326 -4.18 7.41 15.61
C TYR A 326 -4.70 6.35 14.63
N ALA A 327 -5.01 5.16 15.16
CA ALA A 327 -5.75 4.09 14.48
C ALA A 327 -6.51 3.26 15.53
N GLY A 328 -7.48 3.90 16.18
CA GLY A 328 -8.26 3.32 17.29
C GLY A 328 -7.55 3.43 18.66
N GLY A 329 -8.30 3.17 19.73
CA GLY A 329 -7.85 3.34 21.11
C GLY A 329 -8.12 4.73 21.67
N GLU A 330 -7.35 5.16 22.66
CA GLU A 330 -7.51 6.47 23.30
C GLU A 330 -7.02 7.60 22.39
N TRP A 331 -7.84 8.66 22.29
CA TRP A 331 -7.50 9.86 21.54
C TRP A 331 -6.58 10.77 22.38
N ASP A 332 -5.45 11.14 21.82
CA ASP A 332 -4.48 12.04 22.44
C ASP A 332 -4.39 13.36 21.66
N ALA A 333 -5.11 14.38 22.13
CA ALA A 333 -5.16 15.70 21.50
C ALA A 333 -3.79 16.42 21.49
N SER A 334 -2.86 16.06 22.37
CA SER A 334 -1.53 16.69 22.43
C SER A 334 -0.67 16.44 21.17
N LYS A 335 -1.05 15.45 20.38
CA LYS A 335 -0.35 15.11 19.11
C LYS A 335 -0.69 16.04 17.95
N TYR A 336 -1.62 16.99 18.09
CA TYR A 336 -2.18 17.78 16.98
C TYR A 336 -2.09 19.28 17.25
N ALA A 337 -0.92 19.74 17.69
CA ALA A 337 -0.70 21.15 18.05
C ALA A 337 -0.59 22.07 16.82
N SER A 338 0.13 21.63 15.77
CA SER A 338 0.36 22.41 14.55
C SER A 338 -0.84 22.45 13.61
N LEU A 339 -1.57 21.34 13.52
CA LEU A 339 -2.80 21.21 12.74
C LEU A 339 -3.81 20.37 13.53
N ALA A 340 -4.89 21.00 13.94
CA ALA A 340 -5.96 20.30 14.65
C ALA A 340 -6.66 19.30 13.73
N ALA A 341 -6.88 18.08 14.24
CA ALA A 341 -7.72 17.13 13.54
C ALA A 341 -9.19 17.57 13.58
N ASP A 342 -9.96 17.17 12.57
CA ASP A 342 -11.40 17.38 12.51
C ASP A 342 -12.09 16.89 13.80
N LYS A 343 -13.08 17.65 14.28
CA LYS A 343 -13.66 17.44 15.61
C LYS A 343 -14.55 16.20 15.67
N ASP A 344 -15.33 15.98 14.64
CA ASP A 344 -16.41 15.01 14.66
C ASP A 344 -16.25 13.84 13.71
N ASN A 345 -15.11 13.81 12.98
CA ASN A 345 -14.81 12.76 12.03
C ASN A 345 -15.70 12.77 10.78
N ILE A 346 -16.31 13.91 10.43
CA ILE A 346 -17.16 14.04 9.25
C ILE A 346 -16.67 15.23 8.43
N ILE A 347 -15.99 15.01 7.33
CA ILE A 347 -15.47 16.07 6.46
C ILE A 347 -16.32 16.14 5.18
N PRO A 348 -17.13 17.21 4.99
CA PRO A 348 -17.98 17.38 3.82
C PRO A 348 -17.16 17.70 2.58
N ILE A 349 -17.67 17.22 1.42
CA ILE A 349 -17.14 17.49 0.08
C ILE A 349 -18.29 18.09 -0.74
N CYS A 350 -18.38 19.41 -0.78
CA CYS A 350 -19.40 20.12 -1.52
C CYS A 350 -18.83 20.75 -2.80
N ASP A 351 -19.71 21.14 -3.71
CA ASP A 351 -19.33 21.79 -4.96
C ASP A 351 -18.94 23.29 -4.80
N ASP A 352 -19.07 23.82 -3.62
CA ASP A 352 -18.51 25.09 -3.17
C ASP A 352 -18.15 25.05 -1.66
N GLU A 353 -17.55 26.11 -1.15
CA GLU A 353 -17.12 26.25 0.25
C GLU A 353 -18.30 26.78 1.08
N TYR A 354 -19.02 25.87 1.71
CA TYR A 354 -20.19 26.21 2.56
C TYR A 354 -19.98 25.87 4.03
N PHE A 355 -19.56 24.65 4.32
CA PHE A 355 -19.26 24.21 5.67
C PHE A 355 -17.90 24.75 6.14
N GLU A 356 -17.76 25.05 7.43
CA GLU A 356 -16.50 25.53 8.00
C GLU A 356 -15.37 24.49 7.89
N ASP A 357 -15.73 23.21 7.89
CA ASP A 357 -14.87 22.04 7.76
C ASP A 357 -14.86 21.45 6.35
N ASP A 358 -15.21 22.27 5.32
CA ASP A 358 -15.10 21.87 3.92
C ASP A 358 -13.68 21.36 3.60
N ILE A 359 -13.60 20.21 2.92
CA ILE A 359 -12.34 19.52 2.64
C ILE A 359 -11.29 20.38 1.93
N VAL A 360 -11.73 21.30 1.05
CA VAL A 360 -10.79 22.20 0.32
C VAL A 360 -10.28 23.28 1.24
N GLY A 361 -11.13 23.81 2.14
CA GLY A 361 -10.74 24.76 3.18
C GLY A 361 -9.69 24.14 4.12
N LEU A 362 -9.93 22.94 4.59
CA LEU A 362 -8.98 22.18 5.43
C LEU A 362 -7.68 21.85 4.69
N PHE A 363 -7.75 21.51 3.39
CA PHE A 363 -6.57 21.25 2.60
C PHE A 363 -5.71 22.51 2.38
N VAL A 364 -6.32 23.65 2.14
CA VAL A 364 -5.62 24.94 2.02
C VAL A 364 -4.92 25.28 3.35
N GLU A 365 -5.57 25.08 4.49
CA GLU A 365 -4.96 25.30 5.81
C GLU A 365 -3.79 24.34 6.06
N PHE A 366 -3.89 23.07 5.64
CA PHE A 366 -2.79 22.13 5.69
C PHE A 366 -1.59 22.63 4.87
N VAL A 367 -1.78 23.01 3.60
CA VAL A 367 -0.71 23.52 2.73
C VAL A 367 -0.07 24.77 3.33
N LYS A 368 -0.89 25.68 3.86
CA LYS A 368 -0.44 26.91 4.54
C LYS A 368 0.39 26.59 5.80
N THR A 369 -0.03 25.61 6.58
CA THR A 369 0.70 25.18 7.79
C THR A 369 2.04 24.59 7.46
N VAL A 370 2.15 23.80 6.37
CA VAL A 370 3.40 23.14 5.97
C VAL A 370 4.38 24.08 5.30
N TYR A 371 3.90 24.94 4.38
CA TYR A 371 4.75 25.74 3.50
C TYR A 371 4.70 27.25 3.76
N GLY A 372 3.85 27.69 4.69
CA GLY A 372 3.65 29.12 4.98
C GLY A 372 2.64 29.81 4.06
N VAL A 373 2.26 31.03 4.45
CA VAL A 373 1.27 31.82 3.72
C VAL A 373 1.83 32.48 2.48
N ASP A 374 3.13 32.85 2.49
CA ASP A 374 3.74 33.67 1.43
C ASP A 374 3.75 32.98 0.06
N MET A 375 3.89 31.66 0.04
CA MET A 375 3.95 30.84 -1.20
C MET A 375 2.68 30.01 -1.43
N LEU A 376 1.61 30.31 -0.71
CA LEU A 376 0.37 29.50 -0.76
C LEU A 376 -0.22 29.42 -2.17
N ASP A 377 -0.38 30.52 -2.87
CA ASP A 377 -0.97 30.56 -4.20
C ASP A 377 -0.12 29.81 -5.23
N GLU A 378 1.21 29.91 -5.13
CA GLU A 378 2.13 29.16 -5.99
C GLU A 378 2.03 27.66 -5.72
N ASN A 379 1.99 27.26 -4.46
CA ASN A 379 1.86 25.86 -4.05
C ASN A 379 0.51 25.26 -4.48
N LEU A 380 -0.59 25.99 -4.30
CA LEU A 380 -1.92 25.53 -4.78
C LEU A 380 -1.96 25.42 -6.31
N LYS A 381 -1.33 26.36 -7.01
CA LYS A 381 -1.20 26.29 -8.46
C LYS A 381 -0.41 25.07 -8.91
N PHE A 382 0.74 24.80 -8.28
CA PHE A 382 1.56 23.62 -8.59
C PHE A 382 0.78 22.32 -8.39
N ILE A 383 0.01 22.20 -7.31
CA ILE A 383 -0.86 21.06 -7.04
C ILE A 383 -1.91 20.91 -8.13
N ALA A 384 -2.61 22.00 -8.48
CA ALA A 384 -3.64 21.98 -9.51
C ALA A 384 -3.10 21.59 -10.90
N ASP A 385 -1.93 22.11 -11.26
CA ASP A 385 -1.24 21.76 -12.52
C ASP A 385 -0.87 20.26 -12.54
N ALA A 386 -0.37 19.73 -11.43
CA ALA A 386 -0.03 18.29 -11.28
C ALA A 386 -1.25 17.37 -11.34
N LEU A 387 -2.43 17.85 -10.92
CA LEU A 387 -3.70 17.13 -11.07
C LEU A 387 -4.23 17.17 -12.52
N GLY A 388 -3.63 17.99 -13.38
CA GLY A 388 -3.99 18.13 -14.82
C GLY A 388 -5.24 18.96 -15.08
N GLY A 389 -5.71 19.71 -14.09
CA GLY A 389 -6.89 20.58 -14.22
C GLY A 389 -6.61 21.93 -14.88
N LYS A 390 -7.67 22.57 -15.38
CA LYS A 390 -7.65 23.92 -15.93
C LYS A 390 -8.62 24.79 -15.14
N GLY A 391 -8.21 26.01 -14.81
CA GLY A 391 -9.02 26.97 -14.07
C GLY A 391 -8.34 27.45 -12.79
N GLN A 392 -9.14 27.96 -11.85
CA GLN A 392 -8.61 28.39 -10.56
C GLN A 392 -8.09 27.17 -9.75
N PRO A 393 -6.94 27.28 -9.07
CA PRO A 393 -6.36 26.16 -8.34
C PRO A 393 -7.33 25.49 -7.34
N LYS A 394 -8.07 26.27 -6.57
CA LYS A 394 -9.06 25.73 -5.61
C LYS A 394 -10.18 24.97 -6.31
N ASP A 395 -10.64 25.40 -7.48
CA ASP A 395 -11.69 24.70 -8.22
C ASP A 395 -11.19 23.37 -8.78
N VAL A 396 -9.95 23.31 -9.24
CA VAL A 396 -9.31 22.08 -9.71
C VAL A 396 -9.18 21.07 -8.56
N ILE A 397 -8.72 21.53 -7.39
CA ILE A 397 -8.57 20.71 -6.19
C ILE A 397 -9.95 20.20 -5.73
N ARG A 398 -10.97 21.08 -5.72
CA ARG A 398 -12.36 20.71 -5.39
C ARG A 398 -12.90 19.64 -6.34
N ASN A 399 -12.69 19.81 -7.63
CA ASN A 399 -13.10 18.81 -8.62
C ASN A 399 -12.42 17.46 -8.42
N TYR A 400 -11.15 17.46 -8.05
CA TYR A 400 -10.42 16.22 -7.69
C TYR A 400 -11.07 15.52 -6.48
N PHE A 401 -11.35 16.24 -5.41
CA PHE A 401 -12.03 15.66 -4.23
C PHE A 401 -13.42 15.11 -4.57
N LEU A 402 -14.19 15.83 -5.37
CA LEU A 402 -15.55 15.42 -5.77
C LEU A 402 -15.59 14.15 -6.63
N ASN A 403 -14.60 13.96 -7.51
CA ASN A 403 -14.72 12.98 -8.59
C ASN A 403 -13.67 11.87 -8.59
N ASP A 404 -12.48 12.13 -8.08
CA ASP A 404 -11.32 11.24 -8.28
C ASP A 404 -10.63 10.78 -6.99
N PHE A 405 -10.57 11.59 -5.94
CA PHE A 405 -9.88 11.28 -4.68
C PHE A 405 -10.28 9.91 -4.12
N TYR A 406 -11.57 9.64 -4.01
CA TYR A 406 -12.03 8.37 -3.43
C TYR A 406 -11.67 7.15 -4.28
N LYS A 407 -11.64 7.30 -5.60
CA LYS A 407 -11.18 6.24 -6.52
C LYS A 407 -9.69 5.94 -6.32
N ASP A 408 -8.87 7.01 -6.21
CA ASP A 408 -7.44 6.89 -5.94
C ASP A 408 -7.20 6.28 -4.57
N HIS A 409 -7.96 6.69 -3.55
CA HIS A 409 -7.93 6.11 -2.21
C HIS A 409 -8.22 4.61 -2.24
N CYS A 410 -9.30 4.18 -2.89
CA CYS A 410 -9.64 2.76 -3.04
C CYS A 410 -8.54 1.97 -3.80
N LYS A 411 -7.86 2.61 -4.76
CA LYS A 411 -6.75 1.97 -5.49
C LYS A 411 -5.51 1.81 -4.63
N ILE A 412 -5.09 2.86 -3.92
CA ILE A 412 -3.94 2.85 -3.01
C ILE A 412 -4.13 1.79 -1.92
N TYR A 413 -5.31 1.78 -1.30
CA TYR A 413 -5.66 0.86 -0.22
C TYR A 413 -6.27 -0.47 -0.73
N GLN A 414 -5.98 -0.86 -1.98
CA GLN A 414 -6.27 -2.18 -2.56
C GLN A 414 -7.74 -2.62 -2.39
N LYS A 415 -8.69 -1.70 -2.60
CA LYS A 415 -10.13 -1.89 -2.41
C LYS A 415 -10.55 -2.15 -0.95
N ARG A 416 -9.70 -1.79 0.00
CA ARG A 416 -9.95 -1.82 1.45
C ARG A 416 -9.79 -0.40 2.01
N PRO A 417 -10.69 0.55 1.63
CA PRO A 417 -10.56 1.95 2.00
C PRO A 417 -10.69 2.14 3.52
N ILE A 418 -9.87 3.00 4.08
CA ILE A 418 -9.92 3.40 5.50
C ILE A 418 -10.72 4.69 5.71
N TYR A 419 -10.88 5.50 4.65
CA TYR A 419 -11.84 6.59 4.63
C TYR A 419 -13.08 6.08 3.89
N TRP A 420 -14.25 6.27 4.49
CA TRP A 420 -15.51 5.83 3.90
C TRP A 420 -16.24 7.02 3.34
N LEU A 421 -16.76 6.87 2.13
CA LEU A 421 -17.49 7.92 1.43
C LEU A 421 -19.00 7.74 1.59
N PHE A 422 -19.62 8.76 2.15
CA PHE A 422 -21.08 8.96 2.07
C PHE A 422 -21.37 9.82 0.83
N ASP A 423 -22.19 9.33 -0.09
CA ASP A 423 -22.44 9.96 -1.40
C ASP A 423 -23.91 9.90 -1.76
N SER A 424 -24.54 11.07 -1.94
CA SER A 424 -25.95 11.18 -2.33
C SER A 424 -26.20 10.71 -3.77
N GLY A 425 -25.22 10.80 -4.67
CA GLY A 425 -25.30 10.35 -6.04
C GLY A 425 -24.63 11.23 -7.08
N LYS A 426 -25.05 11.08 -8.32
CA LYS A 426 -24.38 11.68 -9.51
C LYS A 426 -24.50 13.20 -9.63
N LYS A 427 -25.41 13.82 -8.88
CA LYS A 427 -25.61 15.27 -8.90
C LYS A 427 -24.74 15.99 -7.89
N ASN A 428 -24.01 15.24 -7.05
CA ASN A 428 -23.20 15.77 -5.95
C ASN A 428 -24.02 16.66 -4.98
N GLY A 429 -25.22 16.23 -4.65
CA GLY A 429 -26.06 16.92 -3.68
C GLY A 429 -25.46 16.97 -2.28
N PHE A 430 -24.76 15.90 -1.89
CA PHE A 430 -23.95 15.81 -0.68
C PHE A 430 -22.92 14.71 -0.80
N LYS A 431 -21.72 14.97 -0.31
CA LYS A 431 -20.70 13.96 -0.03
C LYS A 431 -19.99 14.29 1.28
N ALA A 432 -19.57 13.25 1.99
CA ALA A 432 -18.68 13.38 3.14
C ALA A 432 -17.78 12.16 3.25
N LEU A 433 -16.60 12.38 3.81
CA LEU A 433 -15.68 11.32 4.23
C LEU A 433 -15.73 11.16 5.75
N ILE A 434 -15.52 9.93 6.20
CA ILE A 434 -15.21 9.63 7.60
C ILE A 434 -13.97 8.72 7.65
N TYR A 435 -13.23 8.75 8.77
CA TYR A 435 -12.15 7.81 9.04
C TYR A 435 -12.68 6.64 9.89
N MET A 436 -12.56 5.41 9.38
CA MET A 436 -13.16 4.23 9.98
C MET A 436 -12.75 3.99 11.45
N HIS A 437 -11.49 4.27 11.81
CA HIS A 437 -11.01 4.08 13.18
C HIS A 437 -11.53 5.12 14.19
N ARG A 438 -12.21 6.17 13.72
CA ARG A 438 -12.92 7.16 14.55
C ARG A 438 -14.44 7.02 14.45
N TYR A 439 -14.94 6.01 13.76
CA TYR A 439 -16.38 5.74 13.67
C TYR A 439 -16.98 5.52 15.06
N GLN A 440 -18.15 6.11 15.30
CA GLN A 440 -18.97 5.94 16.49
C GLN A 440 -20.38 5.50 16.06
N PRO A 441 -21.15 4.83 16.91
CA PRO A 441 -22.51 4.38 16.57
C PRO A 441 -23.45 5.52 16.13
N ASP A 442 -23.23 6.74 16.62
CA ASP A 442 -24.00 7.95 16.29
C ASP A 442 -23.50 8.68 15.03
N THR A 443 -22.36 8.25 14.43
CA THR A 443 -21.75 8.95 13.28
C THR A 443 -22.74 9.14 12.13
N ILE A 444 -23.54 8.11 11.78
CA ILE A 444 -24.51 8.21 10.70
C ILE A 444 -25.65 9.16 11.05
N ALA A 445 -26.08 9.17 12.32
CA ALA A 445 -27.09 10.11 12.80
C ALA A 445 -26.59 11.56 12.71
N ARG A 446 -25.34 11.81 13.07
CA ARG A 446 -24.68 13.13 12.94
C ARG A 446 -24.53 13.58 11.49
N ILE A 447 -24.13 12.69 10.58
CA ILE A 447 -24.12 12.99 9.13
C ILE A 447 -25.50 13.49 8.68
N ARG A 448 -26.57 12.85 9.14
CA ARG A 448 -27.94 13.24 8.82
C ARG A 448 -28.33 14.58 9.40
N THR A 449 -28.16 14.76 10.72
CA THR A 449 -28.67 15.94 11.43
C THR A 449 -27.83 17.18 11.21
N ASP A 450 -26.51 17.05 11.29
CA ASP A 450 -25.61 18.19 11.33
C ASP A 450 -25.18 18.64 9.89
N TYR A 451 -25.24 17.73 8.91
CA TYR A 451 -24.77 18.00 7.56
C TYR A 451 -25.88 17.90 6.50
N VAL A 452 -26.59 16.77 6.40
CA VAL A 452 -27.61 16.57 5.36
C VAL A 452 -28.76 17.55 5.50
N HIS A 453 -29.29 17.75 6.72
CA HIS A 453 -30.37 18.69 6.97
C HIS A 453 -29.92 20.14 6.73
N GLU A 454 -28.70 20.49 7.13
CA GLU A 454 -28.17 21.84 6.88
C GLU A 454 -27.99 22.09 5.38
N GLN A 455 -27.48 21.12 4.64
CA GLN A 455 -27.36 21.21 3.17
C GLN A 455 -28.74 21.33 2.48
N GLN A 456 -29.79 20.67 2.99
CA GLN A 456 -31.16 20.83 2.49
C GLN A 456 -31.68 22.23 2.69
N GLU A 457 -31.48 22.83 3.89
CA GLU A 457 -31.88 24.22 4.18
C GLU A 457 -31.11 25.21 3.29
N ARG A 458 -29.83 24.96 3.07
CA ARG A 458 -29.02 25.74 2.13
C ARG A 458 -29.62 25.73 0.73
N TYR A 459 -29.91 24.56 0.17
CA TYR A 459 -30.53 24.48 -1.16
C TYR A 459 -31.89 25.17 -1.22
N ARG A 460 -32.70 25.07 -0.18
CA ARG A 460 -33.99 25.78 -0.09
C ARG A 460 -33.80 27.29 -0.17
N THR A 461 -32.87 27.84 0.59
CA THR A 461 -32.53 29.26 0.63
C THR A 461 -32.01 29.75 -0.72
N GLN A 462 -31.06 29.01 -1.30
CA GLN A 462 -30.46 29.36 -2.60
C GLN A 462 -31.49 29.31 -3.75
N LEU A 463 -32.38 28.33 -3.74
CA LEU A 463 -33.44 28.24 -4.76
C LEU A 463 -34.42 29.40 -4.66
N ALA A 464 -34.76 29.84 -3.45
CA ALA A 464 -35.60 31.04 -3.26
C ALA A 464 -34.90 32.31 -3.78
N GLN A 465 -33.63 32.54 -3.40
CA GLN A 465 -32.84 33.69 -3.86
C GLN A 465 -32.66 33.69 -5.38
N LEU A 466 -32.46 32.54 -6.02
CA LEU A 466 -32.36 32.42 -7.46
C LEU A 466 -33.69 32.70 -8.17
N GLY A 467 -34.80 32.29 -7.56
CA GLY A 467 -36.14 32.67 -8.06
C GLY A 467 -36.30 34.17 -8.16
N ASP A 468 -36.04 34.88 -7.05
CA ASP A 468 -36.11 36.36 -7.01
C ASP A 468 -35.11 37.01 -7.97
N ALA A 469 -33.88 36.50 -8.08
CA ALA A 469 -32.87 37.01 -9.00
C ALA A 469 -33.26 36.81 -10.48
N ILE A 470 -33.86 35.71 -10.85
CA ILE A 470 -34.33 35.42 -12.23
C ILE A 470 -35.43 36.37 -12.65
N ASP A 471 -36.35 36.74 -11.74
CA ASP A 471 -37.44 37.65 -12.02
C ASP A 471 -36.96 39.08 -12.34
N HIS A 472 -35.81 39.48 -11.80
CA HIS A 472 -35.21 40.80 -11.97
C HIS A 472 -34.05 40.84 -12.98
N ALA A 473 -33.61 39.69 -13.52
CA ALA A 473 -32.45 39.57 -14.39
C ALA A 473 -32.71 39.99 -15.85
N SER A 474 -31.68 40.52 -16.52
CA SER A 474 -31.63 40.68 -17.96
C SER A 474 -31.72 39.35 -18.70
N VAL A 475 -32.07 39.36 -19.98
CA VAL A 475 -32.24 38.14 -20.82
C VAL A 475 -30.99 37.28 -20.83
N SER A 476 -29.79 37.87 -20.87
CA SER A 476 -28.49 37.15 -20.88
C SER A 476 -28.16 36.52 -19.54
N GLU A 477 -28.41 37.22 -18.45
CA GLU A 477 -28.18 36.74 -17.09
C GLU A 477 -29.17 35.64 -16.71
N ARG A 478 -30.42 35.76 -17.10
CA ARG A 478 -31.49 34.79 -16.83
C ARG A 478 -31.12 33.37 -17.29
N VAL A 479 -30.45 33.23 -18.43
CA VAL A 479 -30.02 31.91 -18.93
C VAL A 479 -29.07 31.22 -17.96
N ASN A 480 -28.10 31.93 -17.40
CA ASN A 480 -27.15 31.39 -16.44
C ASN A 480 -27.79 31.07 -15.09
N LEU A 481 -28.63 32.01 -14.57
CA LEU A 481 -29.36 31.82 -13.34
C LEU A 481 -30.33 30.62 -13.41
N THR A 482 -31.03 30.45 -14.54
CA THR A 482 -31.93 29.31 -14.75
C THR A 482 -31.16 27.97 -14.78
N LYS A 483 -29.96 27.94 -15.38
CA LYS A 483 -29.11 26.75 -15.35
C LYS A 483 -28.66 26.41 -13.90
N GLN A 484 -28.30 27.43 -13.15
CA GLN A 484 -27.90 27.27 -11.74
C GLN A 484 -29.08 26.80 -10.88
N GLN A 485 -30.25 27.37 -11.07
CA GLN A 485 -31.47 26.96 -10.40
C GLN A 485 -31.81 25.51 -10.67
N LYS A 486 -31.71 25.07 -11.95
CA LYS A 486 -31.92 23.67 -12.31
C LYS A 486 -30.90 22.73 -11.65
N LYS A 487 -29.63 23.15 -11.58
CA LYS A 487 -28.59 22.39 -10.90
C LYS A 487 -28.96 22.18 -9.44
N PHE A 488 -29.30 23.25 -8.72
CA PHE A 488 -29.66 23.14 -7.30
C PHE A 488 -30.97 22.36 -7.08
N GLN A 489 -31.92 22.44 -7.97
CA GLN A 489 -33.15 21.64 -7.91
C GLN A 489 -32.85 20.15 -8.06
N ASP A 490 -31.96 19.77 -8.99
CA ASP A 490 -31.53 18.39 -9.18
C ASP A 490 -30.79 17.87 -7.94
N GLN A 491 -29.91 18.68 -7.35
CA GLN A 491 -29.16 18.36 -6.13
C GLN A 491 -30.07 18.22 -4.91
N ALA A 492 -30.99 19.14 -4.72
CA ALA A 492 -31.98 19.09 -3.62
C ALA A 492 -32.86 17.84 -3.71
N THR A 493 -33.29 17.48 -4.94
CA THR A 493 -34.10 16.27 -5.17
C THR A 493 -33.33 15.00 -4.89
N GLU A 494 -32.05 14.97 -5.29
CA GLU A 494 -31.16 13.84 -4.97
C GLU A 494 -30.93 13.71 -3.48
N LEU A 495 -30.67 14.83 -2.80
CA LEU A 495 -30.41 14.87 -1.36
C LEU A 495 -31.64 14.47 -0.53
N GLN A 496 -32.83 14.83 -0.95
CA GLN A 496 -34.05 14.38 -0.27
C GLN A 496 -34.20 12.84 -0.29
N LYS A 497 -33.95 12.21 -1.44
CA LYS A 497 -33.96 10.75 -1.56
C LYS A 497 -32.84 10.08 -0.77
N TYR A 498 -31.72 10.76 -0.64
CA TYR A 498 -30.58 10.28 0.13
C TYR A 498 -30.87 10.33 1.64
N GLU A 499 -31.50 11.41 2.09
CA GLU A 499 -31.89 11.59 3.50
C GLU A 499 -32.77 10.44 3.99
N GLU A 500 -33.75 10.00 3.18
CA GLU A 500 -34.61 8.88 3.52
C GLU A 500 -33.82 7.58 3.79
N LYS A 501 -32.74 7.33 3.02
CA LYS A 501 -31.86 6.18 3.19
C LYS A 501 -30.99 6.30 4.44
N VAL A 502 -30.40 7.48 4.64
CA VAL A 502 -29.54 7.75 5.80
C VAL A 502 -30.35 7.69 7.08
N HIS A 503 -31.58 8.17 7.07
CA HIS A 503 -32.51 8.09 8.20
C HIS A 503 -32.66 6.64 8.69
N HIS A 504 -32.97 5.70 7.75
CA HIS A 504 -33.14 4.31 8.10
C HIS A 504 -31.87 3.67 8.68
N LEU A 505 -30.67 4.07 8.20
CA LEU A 505 -29.40 3.59 8.73
C LEU A 505 -29.05 4.20 10.08
N ALA A 506 -29.38 5.49 10.27
CA ALA A 506 -29.11 6.21 11.52
C ALA A 506 -29.88 5.59 12.70
N ASP A 507 -31.13 5.15 12.46
CA ASP A 507 -31.96 4.54 13.50
C ASP A 507 -31.42 3.17 13.99
N GLN A 508 -30.50 2.54 13.21
CA GLN A 508 -29.96 1.22 13.55
C GLN A 508 -28.80 1.28 14.55
N ASN A 509 -28.20 2.47 14.81
CA ASN A 509 -27.03 2.61 15.68
C ASN A 509 -25.98 1.50 15.47
N ILE A 510 -25.52 1.37 14.24
CA ILE A 510 -24.65 0.25 13.82
C ILE A 510 -23.33 0.32 14.58
N GLU A 511 -22.97 -0.76 15.27
CA GLU A 511 -21.64 -0.98 15.84
C GLU A 511 -20.76 -1.72 14.82
N ILE A 512 -19.50 -1.32 14.70
CA ILE A 512 -18.55 -1.89 13.71
C ILE A 512 -17.35 -2.49 14.43
#